data_e26f85e3d4d2f3351066be3eb17272ec
#
_entry.id   e26f85e3d4d2f3351066be3eb17272ec
#
_cell.length_a   1.000
_cell.length_b   1.000
_cell.length_c   1.000
_cell.angle_alpha   90.00
_cell.angle_beta   90.00
_cell.angle_gamma   90.00
#
_symmetry.space_group_name_H-M   'P 1'
#
loop_
_entity.id
_entity.type
_entity.pdbx_description
1 polymer ?
#
loop_
_entity_poly.entity_id
_entity_poly.type
_entity_poly.pdbx_seq_one_letter_code
_entity_poly.pdbx_strand_id
1 'polypeptide(L)'
;CGISEIEQRLFTVPSPVQSALLPLQDWFKENYKISNSLSLSLAIRLASVDKVHGFDLPEKSIISQAKQDLNIIGFPSDTLEPVLRYHWLDQAVPKAEIPIDKKSKSEKADEILTHLWIGPIIFLGVLTIIFPFNKNQKCSV
;
A
#
# COMPACT_ATOMS: atom_id res chain seq x y z
N CYS A 1 -6.25 -27.45 4.45
CA CYS A 1 -7.53 -26.77 4.80
C CYS A 1 -7.35 -25.44 5.52
N GLY A 2 -6.37 -24.62 5.21
CA GLY A 2 -6.13 -23.34 5.89
C GLY A 2 -5.99 -22.14 4.95
N ILE A 3 -5.92 -22.35 3.65
CA ILE A 3 -5.63 -21.28 2.67
C ILE A 3 -6.90 -20.49 2.32
N SER A 4 -8.07 -21.13 2.32
CA SER A 4 -9.34 -20.47 1.95
C SER A 4 -9.85 -19.47 3.00
N GLU A 5 -9.48 -19.65 4.26
CA GLU A 5 -9.92 -18.77 5.37
C GLU A 5 -9.04 -17.50 5.47
N ILE A 6 -7.81 -17.58 5.00
CA ILE A 6 -6.88 -16.44 4.95
C ILE A 6 -7.23 -15.49 3.80
N GLU A 7 -7.64 -16.01 2.63
CA GLU A 7 -8.04 -15.19 1.49
C GLU A 7 -9.31 -14.35 1.74
N GLN A 8 -10.26 -14.85 2.54
CA GLN A 8 -11.50 -14.12 2.86
C GLN A 8 -11.27 -12.95 3.85
N ARG A 9 -10.16 -12.94 4.58
CA ARG A 9 -9.85 -11.87 5.55
C ARG A 9 -9.03 -10.72 4.98
N LEU A 10 -8.47 -10.90 3.78
CA LEU A 10 -7.47 -9.97 3.22
C LEU A 10 -8.05 -8.79 2.44
N PHE A 11 -9.30 -8.84 2.01
CA PHE A 11 -9.86 -7.76 1.20
C PHE A 11 -11.35 -7.54 1.48
N THR A 12 -11.64 -6.60 2.37
CA THR A 12 -13.03 -6.19 2.65
C THR A 12 -13.40 -5.05 1.73
N VAL A 13 -14.22 -5.33 0.73
CA VAL A 13 -14.78 -4.31 -0.16
C VAL A 13 -16.01 -3.68 0.53
N PRO A 14 -16.14 -2.35 0.57
CA PRO A 14 -17.34 -1.69 1.08
C PRO A 14 -18.60 -2.19 0.38
N SER A 15 -19.66 -2.43 1.16
CA SER A 15 -20.92 -2.97 0.64
C SER A 15 -21.52 -2.18 -0.53
N PRO A 16 -21.48 -0.83 -0.58
CA PRO A 16 -21.98 -0.09 -1.73
C PRO A 16 -21.17 -0.34 -3.01
N VAL A 17 -19.85 -0.51 -2.90
CA VAL A 17 -18.99 -0.83 -4.05
C VAL A 17 -19.28 -2.24 -4.56
N GLN A 18 -19.47 -3.19 -3.63
CA GLN A 18 -19.82 -4.56 -3.99
C GLN A 18 -21.16 -4.62 -4.75
N SER A 19 -22.17 -3.89 -4.29
CA SER A 19 -23.48 -3.84 -4.99
C SER A 19 -23.39 -3.25 -6.39
N ALA A 20 -22.59 -2.21 -6.60
CA ALA A 20 -22.37 -1.60 -7.92
C ALA A 20 -21.63 -2.55 -8.88
N LEU A 21 -20.79 -3.46 -8.36
CA LEU A 21 -20.02 -4.43 -9.15
C LEU A 21 -20.74 -5.77 -9.37
N LEU A 22 -21.90 -6.00 -8.72
CA LEU A 22 -22.65 -7.25 -8.86
C LEU A 22 -22.91 -7.67 -10.31
N PRO A 23 -23.36 -6.80 -11.23
CA PRO A 23 -23.63 -7.20 -12.61
C PRO A 23 -22.39 -7.75 -13.32
N LEU A 24 -21.22 -7.13 -13.08
CA LEU A 24 -19.95 -7.60 -13.63
C LEU A 24 -19.48 -8.90 -12.97
N GLN A 25 -19.66 -9.01 -11.66
CA GLN A 25 -19.29 -10.20 -10.89
C GLN A 25 -20.10 -11.42 -11.33
N ASP A 26 -21.41 -11.27 -11.49
CA ASP A 26 -22.31 -12.35 -11.90
C ASP A 26 -22.02 -12.77 -13.33
N TRP A 27 -21.74 -11.83 -14.23
CA TRP A 27 -21.33 -12.15 -15.59
C TRP A 27 -20.07 -13.03 -15.63
N PHE A 28 -19.05 -12.73 -14.82
CA PHE A 28 -17.83 -13.56 -14.73
C PHE A 28 -18.11 -14.94 -14.14
N LYS A 29 -19.00 -15.06 -13.15
CA LYS A 29 -19.37 -16.34 -12.57
C LYS A 29 -20.09 -17.25 -13.57
N GLU A 30 -21.02 -16.69 -14.33
CA GLU A 30 -21.80 -17.44 -15.29
C GLU A 30 -20.96 -17.92 -16.47
N ASN A 31 -20.10 -17.07 -17.01
CA ASN A 31 -19.31 -17.41 -18.21
C ASN A 31 -18.07 -18.26 -17.89
N TYR A 32 -17.46 -18.10 -16.72
CA TYR A 32 -16.18 -18.76 -16.40
C TYR A 32 -16.25 -19.70 -15.20
N LYS A 33 -17.38 -19.80 -14.52
CA LYS A 33 -17.60 -20.66 -13.33
C LYS A 33 -16.52 -20.50 -12.25
N ILE A 34 -16.07 -19.28 -12.02
CA ILE A 34 -15.01 -18.92 -11.06
C ILE A 34 -15.56 -18.60 -9.68
N SER A 35 -14.68 -18.62 -8.67
CA SER A 35 -15.04 -18.33 -7.29
C SER A 35 -15.51 -16.87 -7.09
N ASN A 36 -16.26 -16.62 -6.00
CA ASN A 36 -16.73 -15.29 -5.67
C ASN A 36 -15.62 -14.26 -5.50
N SER A 37 -14.51 -14.64 -4.87
CA SER A 37 -13.37 -13.76 -4.66
C SER A 37 -12.67 -13.37 -5.96
N LEU A 38 -12.48 -14.34 -6.85
CA LEU A 38 -11.85 -14.09 -8.13
C LEU A 38 -12.75 -13.26 -9.06
N SER A 39 -14.06 -13.56 -9.13
CA SER A 39 -15.01 -12.77 -9.92
C SER A 39 -15.09 -11.31 -9.45
N LEU A 40 -15.06 -11.07 -8.14
CA LEU A 40 -15.03 -9.73 -7.59
C LEU A 40 -13.73 -8.99 -7.95
N SER A 41 -12.58 -9.65 -7.84
CA SER A 41 -11.28 -9.07 -8.23
C SER A 41 -11.23 -8.69 -9.71
N LEU A 42 -11.79 -9.56 -10.58
CA LEU A 42 -11.89 -9.29 -12.02
C LEU A 42 -12.85 -8.13 -12.32
N ALA A 43 -13.99 -8.06 -11.61
CA ALA A 43 -14.94 -6.95 -11.73
C ALA A 43 -14.33 -5.60 -11.34
N ILE A 44 -13.60 -5.55 -10.21
CA ILE A 44 -12.87 -4.35 -9.79
C ILE A 44 -11.84 -3.94 -10.85
N ARG A 45 -11.06 -4.90 -11.34
CA ARG A 45 -10.04 -4.62 -12.35
C ARG A 45 -10.64 -4.15 -13.67
N LEU A 46 -11.72 -4.76 -14.11
CA LEU A 46 -12.41 -4.35 -15.34
C LEU A 46 -13.02 -2.95 -15.21
N ALA A 47 -13.57 -2.62 -14.04
CA ALA A 47 -14.08 -1.29 -13.77
C ALA A 47 -12.98 -0.23 -13.78
N SER A 48 -11.75 -0.58 -13.33
CA SER A 48 -10.63 0.38 -13.23
C SER A 48 -9.84 0.55 -14.53
N VAL A 49 -9.61 -0.53 -15.30
CA VAL A 49 -8.62 -0.53 -16.39
C VAL A 49 -9.23 -0.77 -17.79
N ASP A 50 -10.53 -0.98 -17.89
CA ASP A 50 -11.25 -1.29 -19.15
C ASP A 50 -10.81 -2.55 -19.90
N LYS A 51 -9.80 -3.27 -19.40
CA LYS A 51 -9.27 -4.48 -20.04
C LYS A 51 -8.81 -5.49 -19.00
N VAL A 52 -9.16 -6.74 -19.21
CA VAL A 52 -8.66 -7.88 -18.44
C VAL A 52 -8.08 -8.88 -19.42
N HIS A 53 -6.77 -9.14 -19.33
CA HIS A 53 -6.10 -10.08 -20.22
C HIS A 53 -6.53 -11.52 -19.93
N GLY A 54 -6.82 -12.27 -21.00
CA GLY A 54 -7.16 -13.67 -20.89
C GLY A 54 -8.64 -13.97 -20.62
N PHE A 55 -9.49 -12.95 -20.60
CA PHE A 55 -10.94 -13.08 -20.45
C PHE A 55 -11.66 -12.29 -21.54
N ASP A 56 -12.78 -12.82 -22.02
CA ASP A 56 -13.68 -12.04 -22.85
C ASP A 56 -14.34 -10.95 -22.01
N LEU A 57 -14.69 -9.86 -22.67
CA LEU A 57 -15.29 -8.73 -21.99
C LEU A 57 -16.82 -8.82 -22.05
N PRO A 58 -17.52 -8.46 -20.96
CA PRO A 58 -18.96 -8.29 -21.00
C PRO A 58 -19.34 -7.16 -21.95
N GLU A 59 -20.61 -7.07 -22.26
CA GLU A 59 -21.14 -6.01 -23.10
C GLU A 59 -20.82 -4.63 -22.52
N LYS A 60 -20.46 -3.69 -23.40
CA LYS A 60 -20.07 -2.32 -22.98
C LYS A 60 -21.12 -1.61 -22.14
N SER A 61 -22.40 -1.97 -22.34
CA SER A 61 -23.52 -1.47 -21.56
C SER A 61 -23.38 -1.80 -20.05
N ILE A 62 -23.04 -3.05 -19.73
CA ILE A 62 -22.87 -3.53 -18.35
C ILE A 62 -21.67 -2.83 -17.69
N ILE A 63 -20.56 -2.68 -18.43
CA ILE A 63 -19.37 -1.99 -17.93
C ILE A 63 -19.68 -0.50 -17.65
N SER A 64 -20.35 0.18 -18.58
CA SER A 64 -20.68 1.60 -18.43
C SER A 64 -21.64 1.85 -17.29
N GLN A 65 -22.62 0.97 -17.09
CA GLN A 65 -23.56 1.07 -15.97
C GLN A 65 -22.86 0.89 -14.64
N ALA A 66 -22.03 -0.15 -14.49
CA ALA A 66 -21.25 -0.37 -13.26
C ALA A 66 -20.34 0.82 -12.92
N LYS A 67 -19.68 1.43 -13.93
CA LYS A 67 -18.88 2.64 -13.75
C LYS A 67 -19.71 3.85 -13.33
N GLN A 68 -20.90 4.02 -13.90
CA GLN A 68 -21.81 5.10 -13.52
C GLN A 68 -22.28 4.94 -12.07
N ASP A 69 -22.65 3.73 -11.67
CA ASP A 69 -23.08 3.42 -10.30
C ASP A 69 -21.94 3.67 -9.31
N LEU A 70 -20.70 3.28 -9.65
CA LEU A 70 -19.50 3.58 -8.85
C LEU A 70 -19.29 5.09 -8.68
N ASN A 71 -19.43 5.87 -9.74
CA ASN A 71 -19.30 7.33 -9.67
C ASN A 71 -20.37 7.97 -8.78
N ILE A 72 -21.60 7.47 -8.84
CA ILE A 72 -22.72 7.98 -8.01
C ILE A 72 -22.43 7.78 -6.52
N ILE A 73 -21.83 6.65 -6.14
CA ILE A 73 -21.48 6.36 -4.74
C ILE A 73 -20.15 6.97 -4.30
N GLY A 74 -19.49 7.78 -5.15
CA GLY A 74 -18.27 8.52 -4.82
C GLY A 74 -16.98 7.71 -4.97
N PHE A 75 -17.02 6.60 -5.71
CA PHE A 75 -15.85 5.80 -6.06
C PHE A 75 -15.58 5.86 -7.56
N PRO A 76 -14.86 6.89 -8.07
CA PRO A 76 -14.55 6.99 -9.49
C PRO A 76 -13.80 5.76 -9.98
N SER A 77 -14.15 5.25 -11.15
CA SER A 77 -13.63 4.00 -11.70
C SER A 77 -12.11 4.01 -11.88
N ASP A 78 -11.53 5.14 -12.25
CA ASP A 78 -10.10 5.34 -12.46
C ASP A 78 -9.28 5.30 -11.16
N THR A 79 -9.88 5.64 -10.03
CA THR A 79 -9.25 5.62 -8.70
C THR A 79 -9.73 4.48 -7.81
N LEU A 80 -10.63 3.64 -8.29
CA LEU A 80 -11.27 2.58 -7.51
C LEU A 80 -10.24 1.60 -6.90
N GLU A 81 -9.33 1.07 -7.70
CA GLU A 81 -8.35 0.09 -7.24
C GLU A 81 -7.40 0.67 -6.19
N PRO A 82 -6.75 1.83 -6.39
CA PRO A 82 -5.90 2.43 -5.36
C PRO A 82 -6.69 2.79 -4.10
N VAL A 83 -7.89 3.36 -4.20
CA VAL A 83 -8.71 3.71 -3.03
C VAL A 83 -9.06 2.48 -2.19
N LEU A 84 -9.50 1.39 -2.82
CA LEU A 84 -9.79 0.15 -2.11
C LEU A 84 -8.53 -0.44 -1.44
N ARG A 85 -7.37 -0.34 -2.08
CA ARG A 85 -6.09 -0.80 -1.53
C ARG A 85 -5.68 0.02 -0.31
N TYR A 86 -5.81 1.35 -0.35
CA TYR A 86 -5.52 2.21 0.79
C TYR A 86 -6.51 2.00 1.93
N HIS A 87 -7.79 1.85 1.63
CA HIS A 87 -8.81 1.55 2.64
C HIS A 87 -8.51 0.24 3.41
N TRP A 88 -8.02 -0.78 2.71
CA TRP A 88 -7.57 -2.00 3.35
C TRP A 88 -6.31 -1.78 4.22
N LEU A 89 -5.35 -1.00 3.74
CA LEU A 89 -4.14 -0.67 4.48
C LEU A 89 -4.48 0.06 5.78
N ASP A 90 -5.37 1.04 5.75
CA ASP A 90 -5.81 1.79 6.93
C ASP A 90 -6.47 0.88 7.99
N GLN A 91 -7.09 -0.20 7.57
CA GLN A 91 -7.64 -1.20 8.50
C GLN A 91 -6.60 -2.22 9.00
N ALA A 92 -5.58 -2.50 8.21
CA ALA A 92 -4.56 -3.49 8.52
C ALA A 92 -3.42 -2.91 9.37
N VAL A 93 -3.03 -1.67 9.11
CA VAL A 93 -1.91 -0.99 9.80
C VAL A 93 -2.11 -0.89 11.30
N PRO A 94 -3.26 -0.44 11.85
CA PRO A 94 -3.46 -0.38 13.30
C PRO A 94 -3.35 -1.73 14.00
N LYS A 95 -3.65 -2.83 13.28
CA LYS A 95 -3.53 -4.20 13.81
C LYS A 95 -2.09 -4.74 13.72
N ALA A 96 -1.29 -4.16 12.84
CA ALA A 96 0.11 -4.53 12.64
C ALA A 96 1.08 -3.63 13.42
N GLU A 97 0.60 -2.52 13.98
CA GLU A 97 1.40 -1.71 14.89
C GLU A 97 1.75 -2.53 16.13
N ILE A 98 2.87 -3.22 16.06
CA ILE A 98 3.59 -3.67 17.24
C ILE A 98 3.97 -2.36 17.94
N PRO A 99 3.54 -2.11 19.20
CA PRO A 99 3.98 -0.93 19.92
C PRO A 99 5.50 -1.00 20.01
N ILE A 100 6.16 -0.25 19.14
CA ILE A 100 7.61 -0.05 19.21
C ILE A 100 7.83 0.92 20.38
N ASP A 101 7.62 0.40 21.57
CA ASP A 101 7.76 1.13 22.83
C ASP A 101 9.23 1.23 23.27
N LYS A 102 10.13 1.04 22.32
CA LYS A 102 11.57 1.28 22.53
C LYS A 102 12.06 2.18 21.42
N LYS A 103 12.16 3.49 21.70
CA LYS A 103 13.06 4.36 20.94
C LYS A 103 14.36 3.60 20.72
N SER A 104 14.59 3.19 19.48
CA SER A 104 15.82 2.48 19.09
C SER A 104 17.02 3.29 19.60
N LYS A 105 18.08 2.61 20.00
CA LYS A 105 19.32 3.30 20.41
C LYS A 105 19.84 4.24 19.31
N SER A 106 19.53 3.94 18.05
CA SER A 106 19.83 4.80 16.90
C SER A 106 18.99 6.09 16.85
N GLU A 107 17.71 6.04 17.24
CA GLU A 107 16.88 7.27 17.31
C GLU A 107 17.37 8.23 18.41
N LYS A 108 17.81 7.69 19.54
CA LYS A 108 18.43 8.51 20.59
C LYS A 108 19.76 9.12 20.15
N ALA A 109 20.57 8.36 19.39
CA ALA A 109 21.82 8.87 18.83
C ALA A 109 21.55 9.95 17.78
N ASP A 110 20.54 9.75 16.95
CA ASP A 110 20.15 10.71 15.91
C ASP A 110 19.61 12.01 16.53
N GLU A 111 18.79 11.91 17.57
CA GLU A 111 18.28 13.06 18.35
C GLU A 111 19.43 13.89 18.99
N ILE A 112 20.52 13.24 19.42
CA ILE A 112 21.70 13.91 19.95
C ILE A 112 22.54 14.53 18.84
N LEU A 113 22.76 13.82 17.74
CA LEU A 113 23.56 14.31 16.61
C LEU A 113 22.89 15.47 15.87
N THR A 114 21.57 15.44 15.76
CA THR A 114 20.79 16.49 15.08
C THR A 114 20.43 17.67 15.97
N HIS A 115 20.79 17.61 17.25
CA HIS A 115 20.58 18.73 18.16
C HIS A 115 21.41 19.96 17.73
N LEU A 116 20.74 21.11 17.57
CA LEU A 116 21.28 22.34 16.99
C LEU A 116 22.61 22.81 17.63
N TRP A 117 22.83 22.52 18.89
CA TRP A 117 24.03 22.90 19.63
C TRP A 117 25.04 21.77 19.85
N ILE A 118 24.55 20.55 20.00
CA ILE A 118 25.38 19.38 20.32
C ILE A 118 26.05 18.83 19.02
N GLY A 119 25.36 18.84 17.91
CA GLY A 119 25.88 18.40 16.61
C GLY A 119 27.17 19.11 16.21
N PRO A 120 27.22 20.48 16.19
CA PRO A 120 28.43 21.22 15.87
C PRO A 120 29.58 20.97 16.84
N ILE A 121 29.30 20.78 18.13
CA ILE A 121 30.33 20.50 19.16
C ILE A 121 30.98 19.13 18.94
N ILE A 122 30.16 18.10 18.67
CA ILE A 122 30.67 16.76 18.35
C ILE A 122 31.49 16.79 17.07
N PHE A 123 31.00 17.47 16.03
CA PHE A 123 31.71 17.63 14.76
C PHE A 123 33.08 18.31 14.95
N LEU A 124 33.13 19.38 15.72
CA LEU A 124 34.39 20.10 16.04
C LEU A 124 35.36 19.20 16.83
N GLY A 125 34.84 18.41 17.79
CA GLY A 125 35.62 17.45 18.55
C GLY A 125 36.27 16.38 17.67
N VAL A 126 35.50 15.82 16.73
CA VAL A 126 36.00 14.82 15.76
C VAL A 126 37.06 15.44 14.85
N LEU A 127 36.84 16.66 14.36
CA LEU A 127 37.87 17.39 13.56
C LEU A 127 39.16 17.62 14.33
N THR A 128 39.07 18.00 15.62
CA THR A 128 40.21 18.23 16.47
C THR A 128 41.03 16.97 16.70
N ILE A 129 40.41 15.79 16.74
CA ILE A 129 41.10 14.51 16.87
C ILE A 129 41.75 14.09 15.55
N ILE A 130 41.08 14.30 14.42
CA ILE A 130 41.56 13.84 13.10
C ILE A 130 42.71 14.74 12.58
N PHE A 131 42.66 16.04 12.85
CA PHE A 131 43.63 17.01 12.30
C PHE A 131 45.08 16.77 12.79
N PRO A 132 45.38 16.50 14.09
CA PRO A 132 46.74 16.20 14.51
C PRO A 132 47.24 14.82 14.06
N PHE A 133 46.32 13.85 13.86
CA PHE A 133 46.69 12.52 13.38
C PHE A 133 47.24 12.59 11.94
N ASN A 134 46.68 13.47 11.12
CA ASN A 134 47.13 13.66 9.73
C ASN A 134 48.47 14.45 9.65
N LYS A 135 48.80 15.22 10.68
CA LYS A 135 50.08 15.96 10.74
C LYS A 135 51.28 15.08 11.11
N ASN A 136 51.03 14.03 11.92
CA ASN A 136 52.10 13.10 12.35
C ASN A 136 52.47 12.06 11.27
N GLN A 137 51.66 11.90 10.20
CA GLN A 137 52.04 11.01 9.08
C GLN A 137 53.05 11.62 8.09
N LYS A 138 53.37 12.94 8.18
CA LYS A 138 54.30 13.60 7.26
C LYS A 138 55.74 13.69 7.77
N CYS A 139 56.05 13.13 8.92
CA CYS A 139 57.39 13.13 9.47
C CYS A 139 57.98 11.72 9.61
N SER A 140 57.81 10.83 8.60
CA SER A 140 58.54 9.59 8.48
C SER A 140 58.93 9.38 7.02
N VAL A 141 59.94 10.16 6.59
CA VAL A 141 60.82 9.89 5.45
C VAL A 141 62.24 10.16 5.91
#